data_603f7c5e30064b358a6432fcf5088dda
#
_entry.id   603f7c5e30064b358a6432fcf5088dda
#
_cell.length_a   1.000
_cell.length_b   1.000
_cell.length_c   1.000
_cell.angle_alpha   90.00
_cell.angle_beta   90.00
_cell.angle_gamma   90.00
#
_symmetry.space_group_name_H-M   'P 1'
#
loop_
_entity.id
_entity.type
_entity.pdbx_description
1 polymer ?
#
loop_
_entity_poly.entity_id
_entity_poly.type
_entity_poly.pdbx_seq_one_letter_code
_entity_poly.pdbx_strand_id
1 'polypeptide(L)'
;MTSVTDAMSTAVSQFHGQVVKTLGDGVLAVFDNNAEAVHACSEVQRTLANWGHTGKTPIAVPLKIGLSRGPVVLTPGDCFGDAVNAAARLSDSAGGGQILVSDAVMEGLPLELLARLRSLGAIFLRGYDVPVPVHQIEWDASWQNSQTLPHQPTVLSAVTQRLNLCWLDTAQDFSPEQSPIHIGRTQAAEFAVNDIRVSRQHARIEWRGSYFMLTDLSSNGTWVRYSSQDNVLALRRNECVLHGQGEICLGAKPTDPTAPTVLFQLHDA
;
A
#
# COMPACT_ATOMS: atom_id res chain seq x y z
N MET A 1 3.91 7.97 31.83
CA MET A 1 4.22 8.11 30.38
C MET A 1 3.21 7.23 29.65
N THR A 2 2.36 7.79 28.80
CA THR A 2 1.41 6.99 27.99
C THR A 2 2.22 6.26 26.92
N SER A 3 2.11 4.94 26.88
CA SER A 3 2.79 4.12 25.86
C SER A 3 2.00 4.15 24.52
N VAL A 4 2.62 3.72 23.43
CA VAL A 4 1.96 3.59 22.13
C VAL A 4 0.76 2.63 22.25
N THR A 5 0.93 1.52 22.97
CA THR A 5 -0.14 0.54 23.23
C THR A 5 -1.28 1.11 24.07
N ASP A 6 -0.99 2.01 25.04
CA ASP A 6 -2.03 2.71 25.79
C ASP A 6 -2.84 3.64 24.91
N ALA A 7 -2.21 4.37 23.97
CA ALA A 7 -2.88 5.23 23.02
C ALA A 7 -3.79 4.43 22.08
N MET A 8 -3.31 3.28 21.57
CA MET A 8 -4.11 2.37 20.76
C MET A 8 -5.32 1.85 21.53
N SER A 9 -5.11 1.35 22.75
CA SER A 9 -6.17 0.80 23.60
C SER A 9 -7.21 1.85 23.98
N THR A 10 -6.77 3.10 24.21
CA THR A 10 -7.65 4.22 24.48
C THR A 10 -8.54 4.54 23.27
N ALA A 11 -7.96 4.62 22.07
CA ALA A 11 -8.72 4.86 20.85
C ALA A 11 -9.71 3.72 20.57
N VAL A 12 -9.29 2.47 20.73
CA VAL A 12 -10.19 1.31 20.57
C VAL A 12 -11.39 1.44 21.50
N SER A 13 -11.17 1.70 22.79
CA SER A 13 -12.23 1.82 23.79
C SER A 13 -13.13 3.04 23.56
N GLN A 14 -12.58 4.16 23.10
CA GLN A 14 -13.32 5.39 22.80
C GLN A 14 -14.34 5.17 21.68
N PHE A 15 -14.04 4.31 20.71
CA PHE A 15 -14.92 3.95 19.60
C PHE A 15 -15.58 2.57 19.79
N HIS A 16 -15.89 2.20 21.01
CA HIS A 16 -16.64 0.99 21.41
C HIS A 16 -16.03 -0.34 20.93
N GLY A 17 -14.74 -0.35 20.58
CA GLY A 17 -14.02 -1.57 20.26
C GLY A 17 -13.55 -2.30 21.51
N GLN A 18 -13.24 -3.56 21.34
CA GLN A 18 -12.67 -4.41 22.37
C GLN A 18 -11.22 -4.76 22.01
N VAL A 19 -10.27 -4.44 22.90
CA VAL A 19 -8.90 -4.95 22.82
C VAL A 19 -8.92 -6.43 23.18
N VAL A 20 -8.48 -7.28 22.27
CA VAL A 20 -8.40 -8.73 22.47
C VAL A 20 -7.09 -9.09 23.16
N LYS A 21 -5.97 -8.61 22.61
CA LYS A 21 -4.63 -8.82 23.19
C LYS A 21 -3.63 -7.79 22.66
N THR A 22 -2.53 -7.64 23.41
CA THR A 22 -1.35 -6.91 22.95
C THR A 22 -0.36 -7.89 22.31
N LEU A 23 0.32 -7.46 21.25
CA LEU A 23 1.27 -8.25 20.45
C LEU A 23 2.62 -7.50 20.41
N GLY A 24 3.34 -7.53 21.55
CA GLY A 24 4.54 -6.70 21.71
C GLY A 24 4.19 -5.22 21.74
N ASP A 25 4.55 -4.49 20.68
CA ASP A 25 4.23 -3.08 20.46
C ASP A 25 2.91 -2.85 19.71
N GLY A 26 2.22 -3.92 19.30
CA GLY A 26 0.95 -3.90 18.57
C GLY A 26 -0.26 -4.27 19.44
N VAL A 27 -1.46 -4.04 18.90
CA VAL A 27 -2.75 -4.35 19.52
C VAL A 27 -3.63 -5.08 18.50
N LEU A 28 -4.26 -6.19 18.92
CA LEU A 28 -5.37 -6.82 18.22
C LEU A 28 -6.67 -6.37 18.89
N ALA A 29 -7.57 -5.79 18.10
CA ALA A 29 -8.86 -5.33 18.55
C ALA A 29 -9.98 -5.78 17.62
N VAL A 30 -11.20 -5.86 18.13
CA VAL A 30 -12.41 -6.17 17.37
C VAL A 30 -13.47 -5.07 17.60
N PHE A 31 -14.31 -4.88 16.60
CA PHE A 31 -15.39 -3.91 16.58
C PHE A 31 -16.64 -4.55 15.99
N ASP A 32 -17.79 -4.21 16.51
CA ASP A 32 -19.07 -4.63 15.94
C ASP A 32 -19.51 -3.74 14.76
N ASN A 33 -18.88 -2.56 14.63
CA ASN A 33 -19.24 -1.56 13.63
C ASN A 33 -18.03 -1.10 12.82
N ASN A 34 -18.13 -1.15 11.48
CA ASN A 34 -17.05 -0.77 10.57
C ASN A 34 -16.68 0.71 10.69
N ALA A 35 -17.67 1.61 10.87
CA ALA A 35 -17.42 3.04 10.97
C ALA A 35 -16.63 3.37 12.25
N GLU A 36 -16.97 2.73 13.37
CA GLU A 36 -16.24 2.87 14.64
C GLU A 36 -14.80 2.37 14.52
N ALA A 37 -14.59 1.24 13.85
CA ALA A 37 -13.26 0.72 13.57
C ALA A 37 -12.41 1.69 12.74
N VAL A 38 -12.99 2.28 11.68
CA VAL A 38 -12.34 3.28 10.83
C VAL A 38 -11.99 4.55 11.61
N HIS A 39 -12.91 5.01 12.46
CA HIS A 39 -12.67 6.17 13.33
C HIS A 39 -11.55 5.90 14.34
N ALA A 40 -11.55 4.75 15.00
CA ALA A 40 -10.51 4.36 15.96
C ALA A 40 -9.14 4.32 15.29
N CYS A 41 -9.01 3.67 14.12
CA CYS A 41 -7.78 3.61 13.36
C CYS A 41 -7.27 5.01 12.95
N SER A 42 -8.16 5.88 12.53
CA SER A 42 -7.83 7.25 12.13
C SER A 42 -7.39 8.10 13.34
N GLU A 43 -8.05 7.92 14.49
CA GLU A 43 -7.76 8.68 15.70
C GLU A 43 -6.40 8.28 16.31
N VAL A 44 -6.06 7.00 16.34
CA VAL A 44 -4.76 6.58 16.84
C VAL A 44 -3.61 7.10 15.97
N GLN A 45 -3.77 7.10 14.64
CA GLN A 45 -2.76 7.68 13.75
C GLN A 45 -2.58 9.18 14.01
N ARG A 46 -3.67 9.95 14.13
CA ARG A 46 -3.61 11.39 14.45
C ARG A 46 -2.96 11.65 15.81
N THR A 47 -3.34 10.88 16.82
CA THR A 47 -2.78 11.02 18.17
C THR A 47 -1.27 10.83 18.16
N LEU A 48 -0.78 9.77 17.49
CA LEU A 48 0.64 9.45 17.46
C LEU A 48 1.46 10.40 16.54
N ALA A 49 0.86 10.86 15.45
CA ALA A 49 1.47 11.88 14.61
C ALA A 49 1.69 13.20 15.38
N ASN A 50 0.73 13.58 16.23
CA ASN A 50 0.81 14.77 17.06
C ASN A 50 1.81 14.66 18.23
N TRP A 51 2.22 13.45 18.64
CA TRP A 51 3.20 13.29 19.73
C TRP A 51 4.54 13.92 19.40
N GLY A 52 4.99 13.83 18.16
CA GLY A 52 6.22 14.49 17.69
C GLY A 52 6.19 16.01 17.82
N HIS A 53 5.01 16.64 17.73
CA HIS A 53 4.83 18.09 17.84
C HIS A 53 4.67 18.58 19.28
N THR A 54 4.24 17.72 20.20
CA THR A 54 3.96 18.10 21.61
C THR A 54 5.16 17.92 22.54
N GLY A 55 6.33 17.51 22.03
CA GLY A 55 7.53 17.28 22.84
C GLY A 55 7.44 16.07 23.80
N LYS A 56 6.38 15.27 23.74
CA LYS A 56 6.21 14.07 24.56
C LYS A 56 7.10 12.91 24.12
N THR A 57 7.40 12.84 22.83
CA THR A 57 8.44 11.99 22.24
C THR A 57 9.12 12.76 21.13
N PRO A 58 10.45 12.67 20.96
CA PRO A 58 11.16 13.37 19.90
C PRO A 58 10.92 12.81 18.48
N ILE A 59 10.13 11.74 18.36
CA ILE A 59 9.93 11.01 17.10
C ILE A 59 8.45 10.68 16.95
N ALA A 60 7.86 11.05 15.81
CA ALA A 60 6.55 10.54 15.38
C ALA A 60 6.65 9.02 15.19
N VAL A 61 5.69 8.27 15.73
CA VAL A 61 5.64 6.80 15.60
C VAL A 61 4.57 6.45 14.56
N PRO A 62 4.93 6.25 13.29
CA PRO A 62 3.97 5.90 12.26
C PRO A 62 3.55 4.44 12.42
N LEU A 63 2.27 4.19 12.72
CA LEU A 63 1.74 2.84 12.85
C LEU A 63 1.44 2.23 11.47
N LYS A 64 1.52 0.89 11.43
CA LYS A 64 0.98 0.06 10.35
C LYS A 64 -0.33 -0.54 10.85
N ILE A 65 -1.44 -0.25 10.16
CA ILE A 65 -2.76 -0.73 10.58
C ILE A 65 -3.39 -1.50 9.44
N GLY A 66 -3.89 -2.71 9.77
CA GLY A 66 -4.71 -3.52 8.87
C GLY A 66 -6.10 -3.70 9.47
N LEU A 67 -7.15 -3.47 8.68
CA LEU A 67 -8.54 -3.64 9.08
C LEU A 67 -9.26 -4.56 8.09
N SER A 68 -9.95 -5.56 8.59
CA SER A 68 -10.74 -6.50 7.79
C SER A 68 -12.06 -6.81 8.47
N ARG A 69 -13.06 -7.18 7.69
CA ARG A 69 -14.38 -7.57 8.16
C ARG A 69 -14.68 -9.01 7.82
N GLY A 70 -15.26 -9.73 8.76
CA GLY A 70 -15.71 -11.10 8.60
C GLY A 70 -16.04 -11.76 9.93
N PRO A 71 -16.58 -12.98 9.90
CA PRO A 71 -16.89 -13.73 11.11
C PRO A 71 -15.60 -14.07 11.87
N VAL A 72 -15.66 -13.90 13.19
CA VAL A 72 -14.57 -14.21 14.11
C VAL A 72 -15.08 -14.99 15.31
N VAL A 73 -14.23 -15.84 15.88
CA VAL A 73 -14.50 -16.55 17.12
C VAL A 73 -13.64 -15.92 18.21
N LEU A 74 -14.29 -15.30 19.18
CA LEU A 74 -13.65 -14.73 20.36
C LEU A 74 -13.48 -15.80 21.43
N THR A 75 -12.28 -15.88 22.00
CA THR A 75 -11.96 -16.70 23.16
C THR A 75 -11.28 -15.80 24.22
N PRO A 76 -11.20 -16.23 25.49
CA PRO A 76 -10.48 -15.44 26.49
C PRO A 76 -9.03 -15.18 26.05
N GLY A 77 -8.70 -13.91 25.76
CA GLY A 77 -7.35 -13.46 25.36
C GLY A 77 -6.95 -13.76 23.92
N ASP A 78 -7.86 -14.24 23.06
CA ASP A 78 -7.57 -14.45 21.64
C ASP A 78 -8.79 -14.31 20.72
N CYS A 79 -8.54 -14.21 19.40
CA CYS A 79 -9.53 -14.10 18.34
C CYS A 79 -9.07 -14.89 17.11
N PHE A 80 -9.97 -15.67 16.50
CA PHE A 80 -9.68 -16.52 15.35
C PHE A 80 -10.67 -16.29 14.22
N GLY A 81 -10.20 -16.43 13.00
CA GLY A 81 -11.01 -16.31 11.78
C GLY A 81 -10.20 -15.76 10.61
N ASP A 82 -10.73 -15.92 9.40
CA ASP A 82 -10.08 -15.43 8.18
C ASP A 82 -9.92 -13.90 8.20
N ALA A 83 -10.87 -13.18 8.79
CA ALA A 83 -10.78 -11.74 8.95
C ALA A 83 -9.58 -11.33 9.83
N VAL A 84 -9.23 -12.11 10.86
CA VAL A 84 -8.05 -11.83 11.70
C VAL A 84 -6.77 -12.02 10.89
N ASN A 85 -6.69 -13.09 10.12
CA ASN A 85 -5.55 -13.35 9.24
C ASN A 85 -5.42 -12.25 8.18
N ALA A 86 -6.53 -11.84 7.55
CA ALA A 86 -6.55 -10.76 6.57
C ALA A 86 -6.07 -9.44 7.19
N ALA A 87 -6.58 -9.05 8.36
CA ALA A 87 -6.15 -7.83 9.06
C ALA A 87 -4.64 -7.85 9.36
N ALA A 88 -4.11 -8.98 9.85
CA ALA A 88 -2.68 -9.15 10.10
C ALA A 88 -1.86 -8.97 8.80
N ARG A 89 -2.28 -9.58 7.68
CA ARG A 89 -1.58 -9.45 6.39
C ARG A 89 -1.66 -8.05 5.81
N LEU A 90 -2.79 -7.36 5.99
CA LEU A 90 -2.93 -5.96 5.61
C LEU A 90 -1.97 -5.08 6.42
N SER A 91 -1.88 -5.29 7.74
CA SER A 91 -0.94 -4.58 8.60
C SER A 91 0.51 -4.85 8.20
N ASP A 92 0.89 -6.11 7.90
CA ASP A 92 2.22 -6.47 7.41
C ASP A 92 2.57 -5.75 6.09
N SER A 93 1.57 -5.58 5.21
CA SER A 93 1.71 -4.94 3.90
C SER A 93 1.66 -3.41 3.96
N ALA A 94 1.18 -2.85 5.06
CA ALA A 94 1.10 -1.41 5.25
C ALA A 94 2.47 -0.78 5.43
N GLY A 95 2.67 0.42 4.89
CA GLY A 95 3.76 1.32 5.26
C GLY A 95 3.49 2.04 6.58
N GLY A 96 4.52 2.66 7.16
CA GLY A 96 4.34 3.47 8.36
C GLY A 96 3.35 4.62 8.11
N GLY A 97 2.38 4.78 9.00
CA GLY A 97 1.31 5.78 8.86
C GLY A 97 0.15 5.36 7.96
N GLN A 98 0.20 4.17 7.34
CA GLN A 98 -0.89 3.69 6.50
C GLN A 98 -1.92 2.87 7.27
N ILE A 99 -3.17 3.01 6.86
CA ILE A 99 -4.30 2.18 7.30
C ILE A 99 -4.83 1.47 6.06
N LEU A 100 -4.57 0.16 5.94
CA LEU A 100 -5.06 -0.67 4.85
C LEU A 100 -6.31 -1.44 5.28
N VAL A 101 -7.30 -1.48 4.40
CA VAL A 101 -8.58 -2.15 4.68
C VAL A 101 -8.97 -3.08 3.53
N SER A 102 -9.61 -4.20 3.87
CA SER A 102 -10.22 -5.08 2.87
C SER A 102 -11.50 -4.46 2.32
N ASP A 103 -11.88 -4.82 1.11
CA ASP A 103 -13.11 -4.39 0.43
C ASP A 103 -14.36 -4.59 1.30
N ALA A 104 -14.43 -5.70 2.04
CA ALA A 104 -15.55 -6.02 2.92
C ALA A 104 -15.81 -4.97 4.01
N VAL A 105 -14.82 -4.17 4.39
CA VAL A 105 -14.99 -3.09 5.37
C VAL A 105 -15.87 -1.96 4.83
N MET A 106 -15.92 -1.78 3.51
CA MET A 106 -16.71 -0.71 2.88
C MET A 106 -18.21 -0.91 3.05
N GLU A 107 -18.65 -2.15 3.27
CA GLU A 107 -20.06 -2.49 3.39
C GLU A 107 -20.70 -1.79 4.59
N GLY A 108 -21.69 -0.95 4.32
CA GLY A 108 -22.41 -0.19 5.35
C GLY A 108 -21.68 1.02 5.92
N LEU A 109 -20.54 1.42 5.35
CA LEU A 109 -19.89 2.68 5.75
C LEU A 109 -20.69 3.90 5.28
N PRO A 110 -20.75 4.96 6.10
CA PRO A 110 -21.29 6.27 5.69
C PRO A 110 -20.51 6.85 4.50
N LEU A 111 -21.18 7.61 3.64
CA LEU A 111 -20.58 8.25 2.45
C LEU A 111 -19.36 9.10 2.78
N GLU A 112 -19.35 9.77 3.92
CA GLU A 112 -18.22 10.58 4.39
C GLU A 112 -16.95 9.76 4.63
N LEU A 113 -17.09 8.52 5.10
CA LEU A 113 -15.97 7.61 5.30
C LEU A 113 -15.57 6.94 3.98
N LEU A 114 -16.54 6.57 3.15
CA LEU A 114 -16.26 6.04 1.80
C LEU A 114 -15.44 7.03 0.97
N ALA A 115 -15.74 8.34 1.08
CA ALA A 115 -14.98 9.39 0.39
C ALA A 115 -13.51 9.50 0.83
N ARG A 116 -13.14 8.93 1.98
CA ARG A 116 -11.76 8.87 2.49
C ARG A 116 -11.03 7.59 2.11
N LEU A 117 -11.67 6.68 1.39
CA LEU A 117 -11.07 5.43 0.95
C LEU A 117 -10.52 5.59 -0.46
N ARG A 118 -9.23 5.35 -0.60
CA ARG A 118 -8.54 5.28 -1.89
C ARG A 118 -8.29 3.81 -2.24
N SER A 119 -8.81 3.34 -3.35
CA SER A 119 -8.52 2.00 -3.83
C SER A 119 -7.04 1.86 -4.21
N LEU A 120 -6.41 0.79 -3.73
CA LEU A 120 -5.06 0.37 -4.14
C LEU A 120 -5.12 -0.78 -5.15
N GLY A 121 -6.34 -1.13 -5.62
CA GLY A 121 -6.55 -2.31 -6.45
C GLY A 121 -6.54 -3.61 -5.64
N ALA A 122 -6.43 -4.72 -6.35
CA ALA A 122 -6.32 -6.03 -5.71
C ALA A 122 -4.84 -6.41 -5.53
N ILE A 123 -4.41 -6.67 -4.31
CA ILE A 123 -3.04 -7.02 -3.97
C ILE A 123 -2.93 -8.46 -3.47
N PHE A 124 -1.81 -9.13 -3.76
CA PHE A 124 -1.54 -10.45 -3.21
C PHE A 124 -1.10 -10.32 -1.75
N LEU A 125 -1.95 -10.77 -0.84
CA LEU A 125 -1.59 -10.90 0.56
C LEU A 125 -0.93 -12.27 0.78
N ARG A 126 0.11 -12.31 1.59
CA ARG A 126 0.83 -13.56 1.88
C ARG A 126 -0.13 -14.63 2.44
N GLY A 127 -0.19 -15.80 1.76
CA GLY A 127 -1.07 -16.91 2.13
C GLY A 127 -2.46 -16.85 1.52
N TYR A 128 -2.71 -15.94 0.56
CA TYR A 128 -3.89 -15.92 -0.28
C TYR A 128 -3.51 -16.31 -1.71
N ASP A 129 -4.27 -17.25 -2.30
CA ASP A 129 -4.03 -17.73 -3.66
C ASP A 129 -4.57 -16.78 -4.74
N VAL A 130 -5.43 -15.84 -4.34
CA VAL A 130 -6.02 -14.83 -5.21
C VAL A 130 -5.77 -13.43 -4.64
N PRO A 131 -5.60 -12.41 -5.52
CA PRO A 131 -5.43 -11.04 -5.07
C PRO A 131 -6.71 -10.53 -4.38
N VAL A 132 -6.54 -9.80 -3.29
CA VAL A 132 -7.61 -9.25 -2.46
C VAL A 132 -7.73 -7.76 -2.75
N PRO A 133 -8.93 -7.22 -3.06
CA PRO A 133 -9.15 -5.79 -3.19
C PRO A 133 -8.83 -5.08 -1.87
N VAL A 134 -7.97 -4.07 -1.92
CA VAL A 134 -7.49 -3.33 -0.76
C VAL A 134 -7.67 -1.83 -0.96
N HIS A 135 -8.04 -1.15 0.10
CA HIS A 135 -8.18 0.30 0.12
C HIS A 135 -7.30 0.89 1.24
N GLN A 136 -6.89 2.13 1.05
CA GLN A 136 -6.20 2.92 2.06
C GLN A 136 -7.14 3.98 2.62
N ILE A 137 -7.16 4.16 3.95
CA ILE A 137 -7.89 5.25 4.60
C ILE A 137 -6.99 6.49 4.64
N GLU A 138 -7.48 7.60 4.10
CA GLU A 138 -6.88 8.92 4.23
C GLU A 138 -7.34 9.53 5.56
N TRP A 139 -6.44 9.55 6.55
CA TRP A 139 -6.78 9.93 7.93
C TRP A 139 -6.28 11.31 8.34
N ASP A 140 -5.34 11.92 7.59
CA ASP A 140 -4.76 13.23 7.88
C ASP A 140 -5.41 14.37 7.07
N ALA A 141 -5.15 15.62 7.48
CA ALA A 141 -5.71 16.80 6.83
C ALA A 141 -5.02 17.16 5.50
N SER A 142 -3.92 16.51 5.13
CA SER A 142 -3.26 16.71 3.83
C SER A 142 -4.19 16.31 2.67
N TRP A 143 -5.14 15.42 2.96
CA TRP A 143 -6.22 15.06 2.05
C TRP A 143 -7.08 16.27 1.61
N GLN A 144 -7.34 17.24 2.50
CA GLN A 144 -8.15 18.43 2.14
C GLN A 144 -7.44 19.36 1.17
N ASN A 145 -6.10 19.35 1.14
CA ASN A 145 -5.31 20.16 0.22
C ASN A 145 -5.11 19.49 -1.17
N SER A 146 -5.44 18.21 -1.29
CA SER A 146 -5.43 17.47 -2.55
C SER A 146 -6.77 17.55 -3.30
N GLN A 147 -7.80 18.16 -2.69
CA GLN A 147 -9.09 18.40 -3.33
C GLN A 147 -9.09 19.75 -4.08
N THR A 148 -8.36 19.82 -5.17
CA THR A 148 -8.71 20.75 -6.24
C THR A 148 -9.43 19.97 -7.34
N LEU A 149 -10.67 19.53 -7.02
CA LEU A 149 -11.78 19.33 -7.96
C LEU A 149 -12.90 18.55 -7.23
N PRO A 150 -14.18 18.95 -7.35
CA PRO A 150 -15.28 18.23 -6.74
C PRO A 150 -15.39 16.84 -7.40
N HIS A 151 -15.16 15.79 -6.63
CA HIS A 151 -15.44 14.42 -7.05
C HIS A 151 -16.95 14.22 -7.11
N GLN A 152 -17.56 14.47 -8.27
CA GLN A 152 -18.87 13.92 -8.58
C GLN A 152 -18.76 12.40 -8.57
N PRO A 153 -19.76 11.63 -8.09
CA PRO A 153 -19.79 10.20 -8.25
C PRO A 153 -19.92 9.91 -9.75
N THR A 154 -18.79 9.82 -10.41
CA THR A 154 -18.73 9.40 -11.79
C THR A 154 -18.99 7.91 -11.82
N VAL A 155 -20.12 7.53 -12.38
CA VAL A 155 -20.34 6.21 -12.98
C VAL A 155 -19.01 5.76 -13.59
N LEU A 156 -18.54 4.57 -13.21
CA LEU A 156 -17.30 3.93 -13.65
C LEU A 156 -17.03 4.15 -15.17
N SER A 157 -16.45 5.28 -15.50
CA SER A 157 -15.61 5.37 -16.69
C SER A 157 -14.27 4.78 -16.27
N ALA A 158 -13.86 3.72 -16.90
CA ALA A 158 -12.54 3.14 -16.74
C ALA A 158 -11.51 4.26 -16.98
N VAL A 159 -10.97 4.82 -15.89
CA VAL A 159 -9.82 5.73 -15.98
C VAL A 159 -8.68 4.86 -16.47
N THR A 160 -8.32 5.04 -17.72
CA THR A 160 -7.25 4.29 -18.37
C THR A 160 -5.94 4.89 -17.86
N GLN A 161 -5.35 4.31 -16.84
CA GLN A 161 -4.02 4.73 -16.39
C GLN A 161 -2.98 4.40 -17.46
N ARG A 162 -2.05 5.30 -17.67
CA ARG A 162 -0.86 5.08 -18.51
C ARG A 162 0.37 5.01 -17.63
N LEU A 163 1.31 4.17 -18.04
CA LEU A 163 2.61 4.01 -17.39
C LEU A 163 3.69 4.62 -18.26
N ASN A 164 4.33 5.67 -17.77
CA ASN A 164 5.56 6.19 -18.35
C ASN A 164 6.77 5.50 -17.73
N LEU A 165 7.67 4.98 -18.55
CA LEU A 165 8.98 4.47 -18.15
C LEU A 165 10.05 5.33 -18.79
N CYS A 166 11.07 5.72 -18.00
CA CYS A 166 12.19 6.52 -18.48
C CYS A 166 13.52 5.92 -18.01
N TRP A 167 14.47 5.72 -18.94
CA TRP A 167 15.83 5.31 -18.65
C TRP A 167 16.80 6.07 -19.56
N LEU A 168 17.69 6.85 -18.93
CA LEU A 168 18.58 7.78 -19.66
C LEU A 168 17.77 8.71 -20.58
N ASP A 169 18.07 8.70 -21.87
CA ASP A 169 17.39 9.54 -22.87
C ASP A 169 16.16 8.87 -23.51
N THR A 170 15.79 7.67 -23.04
CA THR A 170 14.65 6.92 -23.56
C THR A 170 13.47 7.03 -22.62
N ALA A 171 12.37 7.61 -23.08
CA ALA A 171 11.10 7.65 -22.38
C ALA A 171 10.02 7.02 -23.26
N GLN A 172 9.16 6.20 -22.68
CA GLN A 172 8.07 5.51 -23.39
C GLN A 172 6.83 5.39 -22.51
N ASP A 173 5.68 5.71 -23.11
CA ASP A 173 4.36 5.55 -22.49
C ASP A 173 3.73 4.23 -22.91
N PHE A 174 3.15 3.55 -21.94
CA PHE A 174 2.45 2.30 -22.12
C PHE A 174 1.01 2.42 -21.66
N SER A 175 0.09 1.92 -22.47
CA SER A 175 -1.32 1.74 -22.10
C SER A 175 -1.55 0.31 -21.56
N PRO A 176 -2.67 0.08 -20.86
CA PRO A 176 -3.04 -1.26 -20.39
C PRO A 176 -3.10 -2.32 -21.48
N GLU A 177 -3.47 -1.95 -22.69
CA GLU A 177 -3.60 -2.85 -23.85
C GLU A 177 -2.24 -3.34 -24.37
N GLN A 178 -1.15 -2.65 -24.03
CA GLN A 178 0.22 -3.02 -24.40
C GLN A 178 0.86 -3.98 -23.39
N SER A 179 0.12 -4.36 -22.34
CA SER A 179 0.54 -5.37 -21.36
C SER A 179 0.56 -6.80 -22.00
N PRO A 180 1.54 -7.66 -21.67
CA PRO A 180 2.66 -7.43 -20.74
C PRO A 180 3.82 -6.64 -21.33
N ILE A 181 4.47 -5.81 -20.50
CA ILE A 181 5.64 -5.02 -20.83
C ILE A 181 6.85 -5.69 -20.18
N HIS A 182 7.80 -6.17 -20.97
CA HIS A 182 9.05 -6.73 -20.45
C HIS A 182 10.12 -5.67 -20.38
N ILE A 183 10.80 -5.60 -19.24
CA ILE A 183 12.02 -4.81 -19.05
C ILE A 183 13.20 -5.76 -19.09
N GLY A 184 14.21 -5.47 -19.93
CA GLY A 184 15.36 -6.35 -20.03
C GLY A 184 16.48 -5.80 -20.88
N ARG A 185 17.62 -6.51 -20.88
CA ARG A 185 18.82 -6.07 -21.61
C ARG A 185 18.73 -6.26 -23.13
N THR A 186 17.84 -7.11 -23.61
CA THR A 186 17.70 -7.39 -25.03
C THR A 186 16.81 -6.37 -25.72
N GLN A 187 17.09 -6.10 -27.00
CA GLN A 187 16.22 -5.25 -27.83
C GLN A 187 14.84 -5.87 -28.11
N ALA A 188 14.65 -7.14 -27.76
CA ALA A 188 13.35 -7.81 -27.86
C ALA A 188 12.43 -7.50 -26.66
N ALA A 189 12.92 -6.83 -25.63
CA ALA A 189 12.11 -6.34 -24.52
C ALA A 189 11.38 -5.06 -24.98
N GLU A 190 10.11 -4.90 -24.59
CA GLU A 190 9.31 -3.71 -24.87
C GLU A 190 9.97 -2.45 -24.32
N PHE A 191 10.67 -2.59 -23.18
CA PHE A 191 11.50 -1.53 -22.61
C PHE A 191 12.94 -2.04 -22.39
N ALA A 192 13.84 -1.70 -23.31
CA ALA A 192 15.21 -2.17 -23.28
C ALA A 192 16.11 -1.32 -22.37
N VAL A 193 16.81 -1.97 -21.43
CA VAL A 193 17.80 -1.36 -20.53
C VAL A 193 19.14 -2.04 -20.75
N ASN A 194 19.99 -1.43 -21.58
CA ASN A 194 21.26 -2.02 -21.99
C ASN A 194 22.35 -1.84 -20.92
N ASP A 195 22.28 -2.64 -19.86
CA ASP A 195 23.28 -2.72 -18.80
C ASP A 195 23.59 -4.20 -18.51
N ILE A 196 24.87 -4.51 -18.24
CA ILE A 196 25.34 -5.89 -18.00
C ILE A 196 24.71 -6.55 -16.77
N ARG A 197 24.28 -5.75 -15.76
CA ARG A 197 23.62 -6.22 -14.53
C ARG A 197 22.16 -6.59 -14.76
N VAL A 198 21.57 -6.13 -15.86
CA VAL A 198 20.18 -6.40 -16.23
C VAL A 198 20.09 -7.74 -16.95
N SER A 199 19.20 -8.61 -16.53
CA SER A 199 18.91 -9.89 -17.18
C SER A 199 18.28 -9.66 -18.56
N ARG A 200 18.36 -10.65 -19.46
CA ARG A 200 17.73 -10.59 -20.80
C ARG A 200 16.23 -10.30 -20.71
N GLN A 201 15.55 -10.96 -19.79
CA GLN A 201 14.21 -10.65 -19.30
C GLN A 201 14.36 -10.42 -17.79
N HIS A 202 14.33 -9.16 -17.37
CA HIS A 202 14.65 -8.79 -15.99
C HIS A 202 13.41 -8.65 -15.14
N ALA A 203 12.43 -7.95 -15.65
CA ALA A 203 11.15 -7.74 -14.99
C ALA A 203 10.02 -7.72 -16.03
N ARG A 204 8.81 -7.93 -15.56
CA ARG A 204 7.59 -7.88 -16.37
C ARG A 204 6.59 -6.99 -15.65
N ILE A 205 5.95 -6.09 -16.41
CA ILE A 205 4.85 -5.26 -15.92
C ILE A 205 3.57 -5.70 -16.62
N GLU A 206 2.56 -6.08 -15.85
CA GLU A 206 1.26 -6.54 -16.34
C GLU A 206 0.15 -5.62 -15.84
N TRP A 207 -0.78 -5.29 -16.73
CA TRP A 207 -2.04 -4.67 -16.31
C TRP A 207 -2.98 -5.73 -15.74
N ARG A 208 -3.34 -5.59 -14.47
CA ARG A 208 -4.23 -6.53 -13.77
C ARG A 208 -5.41 -5.77 -13.17
N GLY A 209 -6.57 -5.85 -13.83
CA GLY A 209 -7.81 -5.24 -13.38
C GLY A 209 -7.81 -3.72 -13.46
N SER A 210 -7.07 -3.02 -12.62
CA SER A 210 -7.02 -1.55 -12.55
C SER A 210 -5.65 -0.98 -12.17
N TYR A 211 -4.58 -1.79 -12.21
CA TYR A 211 -3.23 -1.35 -11.84
C TYR A 211 -2.15 -2.09 -12.64
N PHE A 212 -0.96 -1.48 -12.70
CA PHE A 212 0.23 -2.13 -13.22
C PHE A 212 0.97 -2.90 -12.12
N MET A 213 1.19 -4.19 -12.35
CA MET A 213 1.90 -5.10 -11.47
C MET A 213 3.30 -5.36 -12.02
N LEU A 214 4.33 -5.00 -11.27
CA LEU A 214 5.73 -5.31 -11.58
C LEU A 214 6.11 -6.64 -10.95
N THR A 215 6.61 -7.59 -11.74
CA THR A 215 7.11 -8.89 -11.30
C THR A 215 8.60 -8.98 -11.62
N ASP A 216 9.44 -9.34 -10.63
CA ASP A 216 10.85 -9.61 -10.82
C ASP A 216 11.08 -11.02 -11.41
N LEU A 217 11.76 -11.10 -12.54
CA LEU A 217 12.16 -12.35 -13.23
C LEU A 217 13.67 -12.56 -13.23
N SER A 218 14.41 -11.65 -12.60
CA SER A 218 15.85 -11.56 -12.71
C SER A 218 16.61 -12.56 -11.84
N SER A 219 17.90 -12.69 -12.11
CA SER A 219 18.84 -13.44 -11.27
C SER A 219 19.38 -12.60 -10.11
N ASN A 220 19.46 -11.28 -10.30
CA ASN A 220 20.10 -10.36 -9.36
C ASN A 220 19.11 -9.62 -8.47
N GLY A 221 17.81 -9.59 -8.82
CA GLY A 221 16.74 -8.91 -8.11
C GLY A 221 16.43 -7.53 -8.67
N THR A 222 15.26 -7.02 -8.28
CA THR A 222 14.73 -5.70 -8.62
C THR A 222 14.46 -4.95 -7.32
N TRP A 223 14.72 -3.65 -7.27
CA TRP A 223 14.37 -2.80 -6.13
C TRP A 223 13.49 -1.67 -6.60
N VAL A 224 12.41 -1.40 -5.85
CA VAL A 224 11.47 -0.33 -6.14
C VAL A 224 11.53 0.68 -5.01
N ARG A 225 11.64 1.97 -5.37
CA ARG A 225 11.53 3.09 -4.46
C ARG A 225 10.46 4.04 -4.98
N TYR A 226 9.41 4.26 -4.18
CA TYR A 226 8.38 5.22 -4.52
C TYR A 226 8.79 6.62 -4.05
N SER A 227 8.51 7.65 -4.84
CA SER A 227 8.89 9.04 -4.50
C SER A 227 8.22 9.55 -3.22
N SER A 228 7.10 8.94 -2.81
CA SER A 228 6.39 9.25 -1.56
C SER A 228 6.92 8.52 -0.33
N GLN A 229 7.95 7.66 -0.48
CA GLN A 229 8.43 6.77 0.59
C GLN A 229 9.96 6.68 0.57
N ASP A 230 10.57 6.75 1.75
CA ASP A 230 12.02 6.52 1.91
C ASP A 230 12.40 5.04 1.85
N ASN A 231 11.42 4.15 1.96
CA ASN A 231 11.64 2.70 1.99
C ASN A 231 11.85 2.13 0.58
N VAL A 232 12.82 1.23 0.49
CA VAL A 232 13.13 0.47 -0.73
C VAL A 232 12.56 -0.93 -0.61
N LEU A 233 11.69 -1.30 -1.56
CA LEU A 233 11.14 -2.65 -1.67
C LEU A 233 12.06 -3.51 -2.52
N ALA A 234 12.57 -4.61 -1.97
CA ALA A 234 13.39 -5.57 -2.70
C ALA A 234 12.52 -6.72 -3.23
N LEU A 235 12.51 -6.89 -4.55
CA LEU A 235 11.84 -7.99 -5.23
C LEU A 235 12.87 -9.06 -5.60
N ARG A 236 12.62 -10.29 -5.18
CA ARG A 236 13.36 -11.47 -5.61
C ARG A 236 12.39 -12.56 -6.01
N ARG A 237 12.08 -12.65 -7.30
CA ARG A 237 10.99 -13.48 -7.84
C ARG A 237 9.65 -13.21 -7.16
N ASN A 238 9.43 -11.95 -6.83
CA ASN A 238 8.25 -11.44 -6.17
C ASN A 238 7.68 -10.29 -6.98
N GLU A 239 6.52 -9.79 -6.59
CA GLU A 239 5.82 -8.74 -7.34
C GLU A 239 5.34 -7.61 -6.43
N CYS A 240 5.11 -6.42 -7.01
CA CYS A 240 4.52 -5.27 -6.35
C CYS A 240 3.65 -4.46 -7.33
N VAL A 241 2.66 -3.76 -6.78
CA VAL A 241 1.85 -2.80 -7.54
C VAL A 241 2.64 -1.52 -7.76
N LEU A 242 2.72 -1.04 -9.00
CA LEU A 242 3.23 0.30 -9.29
C LEU A 242 2.12 1.34 -9.03
N HIS A 243 2.43 2.38 -8.26
CA HIS A 243 1.53 3.49 -7.97
C HIS A 243 2.28 4.82 -7.94
N GLY A 244 1.61 5.90 -8.39
CA GLY A 244 2.20 7.23 -8.42
C GLY A 244 3.45 7.30 -9.29
N GLN A 245 4.59 7.64 -8.69
CA GLN A 245 5.88 7.74 -9.36
C GLN A 245 7.01 7.19 -8.48
N GLY A 246 8.12 6.79 -9.12
CA GLY A 246 9.25 6.24 -8.39
C GLY A 246 10.36 5.73 -9.29
N GLU A 247 11.18 4.85 -8.73
CA GLU A 247 12.38 4.30 -9.33
C GLU A 247 12.37 2.77 -9.26
N ILE A 248 12.78 2.12 -10.32
CA ILE A 248 13.00 0.68 -10.42
C ILE A 248 14.48 0.46 -10.70
N CYS A 249 15.24 0.00 -9.71
CA CYS A 249 16.66 -0.33 -9.86
C CYS A 249 16.79 -1.82 -10.24
N LEU A 250 17.49 -2.08 -11.34
CA LEU A 250 17.57 -3.40 -11.95
C LEU A 250 18.96 -4.04 -11.70
N GLY A 251 18.98 -5.15 -10.97
CA GLY A 251 20.20 -5.95 -10.78
C GLY A 251 21.23 -5.38 -9.80
N ALA A 252 20.97 -4.18 -9.24
CA ALA A 252 21.80 -3.55 -8.23
C ALA A 252 20.90 -2.75 -7.24
N LYS A 253 21.38 -2.56 -6.01
CA LYS A 253 20.64 -1.82 -4.98
C LYS A 253 20.62 -0.32 -5.28
N PRO A 254 19.59 0.43 -4.84
CA PRO A 254 19.53 1.89 -4.99
C PRO A 254 20.65 2.66 -4.27
N THR A 255 21.38 2.00 -3.37
CA THR A 255 22.59 2.57 -2.70
C THR A 255 23.81 2.61 -3.63
N ASP A 256 23.78 1.90 -4.73
CA ASP A 256 24.81 1.98 -5.77
C ASP A 256 24.44 3.11 -6.74
N PRO A 257 25.21 4.23 -6.79
CA PRO A 257 24.89 5.37 -7.65
C PRO A 257 24.99 5.06 -9.14
N THR A 258 25.57 3.91 -9.50
CA THR A 258 25.68 3.44 -10.89
C THR A 258 24.61 2.42 -11.25
N ALA A 259 23.68 2.10 -10.33
CA ALA A 259 22.62 1.13 -10.58
C ALA A 259 21.78 1.54 -11.79
N PRO A 260 21.49 0.62 -12.73
CA PRO A 260 20.59 0.91 -13.83
C PRO A 260 19.18 1.14 -13.25
N THR A 261 18.74 2.41 -13.28
CA THR A 261 17.52 2.88 -12.65
C THR A 261 16.55 3.38 -13.69
N VAL A 262 15.39 2.73 -13.79
CA VAL A 262 14.26 3.15 -14.60
C VAL A 262 13.34 3.99 -13.73
N LEU A 263 13.06 5.21 -14.14
CA LEU A 263 12.02 6.04 -13.53
C LEU A 263 10.66 5.58 -14.06
N PHE A 264 9.66 5.53 -13.19
CA PHE A 264 8.29 5.25 -13.58
C PHE A 264 7.35 6.34 -13.07
N GLN A 265 6.33 6.63 -13.85
CA GLN A 265 5.24 7.51 -13.48
C GLN A 265 3.92 7.00 -14.03
N LEU A 266 2.90 6.94 -13.16
CA LEU A 266 1.52 6.68 -13.55
C LEU A 266 0.78 7.99 -13.68
N HIS A 267 0.01 8.14 -14.75
CA HIS A 267 -0.84 9.29 -15.01
C HIS A 267 -2.15 8.83 -15.64
N ASP A 268 -3.19 9.63 -15.47
CA ASP A 268 -4.48 9.39 -16.09
C ASP A 268 -4.39 9.75 -17.59
N ALA A 269 -5.03 8.94 -18.45
CA ALA A 269 -5.04 9.12 -19.91
C ALA A 269 -6.05 10.18 -20.35
#